data_7c1bfdb658aa22c4057af1a4f1e72f01
#
_entry.id   7c1bfdb658aa22c4057af1a4f1e72f01
#
_cell.length_a   1.000
_cell.length_b   1.000
_cell.length_c   1.000
_cell.angle_alpha   90.00
_cell.angle_beta   90.00
_cell.angle_gamma   90.00
#
_symmetry.space_group_name_H-M   'P 1'
#
loop_
_entity.id
_entity.type
_entity.pdbx_description
1 polymer ?
#
loop_
_entity_poly.entity_id
_entity_poly.type
_entity_poly.pdbx_seq_one_letter_code
_entity_poly.pdbx_strand_id
1 'polypeptide(L)'
;EFMNILKTTPKGWATDDILVPNIMESLDTTDGTDFVCTISVQGHGDYPTEPTLENPEINVTGVEDEGKRNAWEYYVNEVHEMDKFVGQLIDAIEQRGEPTVLVFYGDHLPTLGLEAKDLKGKYLYNTNYVIWDNIGLEKKDGNIAAYQIMAEVFDRLDIHTGTIFNYHQQRRQTKNYLA
;
A
#
# COMPACT_ATOMS: atom_id res chain seq x y z
N GLU A 1 20.64 2.74 5.38
CA GLU A 1 20.57 3.83 6.37
C GLU A 1 19.43 3.54 7.34
N PHE A 2 19.66 3.77 8.63
CA PHE A 2 18.62 3.59 9.63
C PHE A 2 17.87 4.92 9.80
N MET A 3 16.58 4.91 9.53
CA MET A 3 15.70 6.05 9.81
C MET A 3 15.63 6.28 11.32
N ASN A 4 15.71 7.54 11.75
CA ASN A 4 15.46 7.89 13.12
C ASN A 4 13.97 7.80 13.41
N ILE A 5 13.53 6.71 14.02
CA ILE A 5 12.13 6.51 14.41
C ILE A 5 11.86 7.34 15.68
N LEU A 6 11.17 8.47 15.51
CA LEU A 6 10.83 9.38 16.59
C LEU A 6 9.43 9.16 17.16
N LYS A 7 8.56 8.51 16.39
CA LYS A 7 7.15 8.31 16.72
C LYS A 7 6.73 6.89 16.41
N THR A 8 6.02 6.28 17.31
CA THR A 8 5.51 4.91 17.16
C THR A 8 4.02 4.85 17.50
N THR A 9 3.33 3.87 16.93
CA THR A 9 1.99 3.48 17.35
C THR A 9 2.01 2.97 18.80
N PRO A 10 0.86 2.85 19.48
CA PRO A 10 0.78 2.25 20.82
C PRO A 10 1.35 0.82 20.89
N LYS A 11 1.42 0.11 19.76
CA LYS A 11 2.02 -1.22 19.65
C LYS A 11 3.52 -1.21 19.29
N GLY A 12 4.12 -0.03 19.18
CA GLY A 12 5.54 0.14 18.96
C GLY A 12 5.99 0.11 17.50
N TRP A 13 5.07 0.06 16.52
CA TRP A 13 5.39 0.19 15.11
C TRP A 13 5.69 1.64 14.76
N ALA A 14 6.64 1.87 13.86
CA ALA A 14 6.92 3.21 13.35
C ALA A 14 5.69 3.77 12.62
N THR A 15 5.37 5.04 12.84
CA THR A 15 4.29 5.72 12.11
C THR A 15 4.76 6.07 10.70
N ASP A 16 3.85 6.04 9.73
CA ASP A 16 4.17 6.19 8.30
C ASP A 16 4.51 7.63 7.91
N ASP A 17 4.17 8.63 8.74
CA ASP A 17 4.51 10.03 8.51
C ASP A 17 6.03 10.27 8.35
N ILE A 18 6.86 9.41 8.95
CA ILE A 18 8.32 9.48 8.78
C ILE A 18 8.77 9.11 7.36
N LEU A 19 7.96 8.41 6.59
CA LEU A 19 8.34 7.91 5.26
C LEU A 19 8.39 9.03 4.23
N VAL A 20 7.53 10.05 4.33
CA VAL A 20 7.49 11.15 3.34
C VAL A 20 8.84 11.84 3.22
N PRO A 21 9.45 12.39 4.28
CA PRO A 21 10.75 13.05 4.16
C PRO A 21 11.86 12.09 3.70
N ASN A 22 11.84 10.83 4.13
CA ASN A 22 12.85 9.85 3.72
C ASN A 22 12.73 9.45 2.25
N ILE A 23 11.52 9.36 1.71
CA ILE A 23 11.28 9.13 0.27
C ILE A 23 11.79 10.33 -0.52
N MET A 24 11.45 11.56 -0.12
CA MET A 24 11.91 12.77 -0.80
C MET A 24 13.43 12.89 -0.78
N GLU A 25 14.08 12.64 0.36
CA GLU A 25 15.54 12.62 0.47
C GLU A 25 16.16 11.56 -0.46
N SER A 26 15.54 10.36 -0.54
CA SER A 26 16.00 9.31 -1.44
C SER A 26 15.95 9.73 -2.91
N LEU A 27 14.91 10.45 -3.32
CA LEU A 27 14.74 10.98 -4.67
C LEU A 27 15.73 12.13 -4.98
N ASP A 28 16.33 12.75 -3.97
CA ASP A 28 17.34 13.80 -4.13
C ASP A 28 18.78 13.25 -4.20
N THR A 29 18.98 11.94 -4.09
CA THR A 29 20.32 11.35 -4.07
C THR A 29 20.97 11.21 -5.44
N THR A 30 20.20 11.23 -6.51
CA THR A 30 20.68 11.07 -7.89
C THR A 30 20.06 12.12 -8.80
N ASP A 31 20.75 12.42 -9.93
CA ASP A 31 20.24 13.33 -10.98
C ASP A 31 19.42 12.57 -12.06
N GLY A 32 19.19 11.29 -11.86
CA GLY A 32 18.57 10.41 -12.86
C GLY A 32 17.14 10.00 -12.52
N THR A 33 16.69 8.95 -13.19
CA THR A 33 15.42 8.31 -12.86
C THR A 33 15.61 7.36 -11.69
N ASP A 34 14.81 7.49 -10.67
CA ASP A 34 14.87 6.70 -9.46
C ASP A 34 13.80 5.62 -9.41
N PHE A 35 14.11 4.55 -8.70
CA PHE A 35 13.15 3.54 -8.24
C PHE A 35 13.26 3.42 -6.72
N VAL A 36 12.23 3.86 -6.02
CA VAL A 36 12.15 3.79 -4.57
C VAL A 36 11.14 2.72 -4.16
N CYS A 37 11.55 1.77 -3.34
CA CYS A 37 10.68 0.77 -2.74
C CYS A 37 10.56 1.03 -1.24
N THR A 38 9.36 1.31 -0.78
CA THR A 38 9.07 1.63 0.61
C THR A 38 8.13 0.59 1.21
N ILE A 39 8.40 0.17 2.43
CA ILE A 39 7.56 -0.76 3.19
C ILE A 39 7.00 -0.01 4.40
N SER A 40 5.68 0.19 4.41
CA SER A 40 4.93 0.69 5.57
C SER A 40 4.73 -0.43 6.58
N VAL A 41 4.80 -0.11 7.87
CA VAL A 41 4.60 -1.07 8.95
C VAL A 41 3.55 -0.62 9.97
N GLN A 42 3.02 0.57 9.86
CA GLN A 42 2.09 1.14 10.86
C GLN A 42 0.84 0.29 11.04
N GLY A 43 0.24 -0.18 9.96
CA GLY A 43 -0.94 -1.06 9.99
C GLY A 43 -0.64 -2.53 10.22
N HIS A 44 0.61 -2.91 10.56
CA HIS A 44 1.00 -4.30 10.78
C HIS A 44 0.32 -4.89 12.01
N GLY A 45 0.10 -6.20 12.00
CA GLY A 45 -0.65 -6.99 12.99
C GLY A 45 -0.29 -6.79 14.45
N ASP A 46 -0.74 -7.70 15.31
CA ASP A 46 -0.78 -7.57 16.76
C ASP A 46 -1.82 -6.52 17.22
N TYR A 47 -3.04 -6.67 16.70
CA TYR A 47 -4.15 -5.77 17.03
C TYR A 47 -4.65 -6.04 18.45
N PRO A 48 -4.64 -5.02 19.35
CA PRO A 48 -4.97 -5.18 20.75
C PRO A 48 -6.47 -5.49 20.95
N THR A 49 -6.77 -6.41 21.84
CA THR A 49 -8.13 -6.70 22.27
C THR A 49 -8.61 -5.77 23.41
N GLU A 50 -7.69 -4.98 23.96
CA GLU A 50 -7.97 -3.96 24.97
C GLU A 50 -8.12 -2.58 24.30
N PRO A 51 -8.89 -1.66 24.89
CA PRO A 51 -8.95 -0.27 24.43
C PRO A 51 -7.55 0.36 24.52
N THR A 52 -6.95 0.68 23.39
CA THR A 52 -5.57 1.16 23.30
C THR A 52 -5.48 2.57 22.75
N LEU A 53 -6.45 2.99 21.95
CA LEU A 53 -6.53 4.34 21.42
C LEU A 53 -7.26 5.26 22.42
N GLU A 54 -6.63 6.39 22.79
CA GLU A 54 -7.24 7.35 23.70
C GLU A 54 -8.42 8.10 23.06
N ASN A 55 -8.30 8.46 21.79
CA ASN A 55 -9.30 9.21 21.04
C ASN A 55 -9.38 8.68 19.60
N PRO A 56 -10.02 7.52 19.34
CA PRO A 56 -10.16 7.00 18.00
C PRO A 56 -11.00 7.94 17.12
N GLU A 57 -10.51 8.25 15.93
CA GLU A 57 -11.26 9.07 14.96
C GLU A 57 -12.40 8.25 14.33
N ILE A 58 -12.21 6.94 14.22
CA ILE A 58 -13.19 6.01 13.68
C ILE A 58 -13.60 5.04 14.78
N ASN A 59 -14.92 5.00 15.07
CA ASN A 59 -15.49 4.07 16.04
C ASN A 59 -16.14 2.89 15.35
N VAL A 60 -15.80 1.66 15.77
CA VAL A 60 -16.38 0.43 15.25
C VAL A 60 -17.62 0.05 16.04
N THR A 61 -18.73 -0.19 15.36
CA THR A 61 -20.01 -0.60 15.92
C THR A 61 -20.51 -1.91 15.32
N GLY A 62 -21.48 -2.56 15.97
CA GLY A 62 -22.10 -3.79 15.47
C GLY A 62 -21.28 -5.07 15.68
N VAL A 63 -20.19 -5.00 16.45
CA VAL A 63 -19.38 -6.16 16.86
C VAL A 63 -19.66 -6.41 18.34
N GLU A 64 -20.30 -7.54 18.66
CA GLU A 64 -20.72 -7.88 20.03
C GLU A 64 -19.54 -8.21 20.95
N ASP A 65 -18.56 -8.93 20.44
CA ASP A 65 -17.33 -9.27 21.16
C ASP A 65 -16.45 -8.02 21.30
N GLU A 66 -16.24 -7.59 22.54
CA GLU A 66 -15.52 -6.36 22.85
C GLU A 66 -14.05 -6.42 22.39
N GLY A 67 -13.36 -7.53 22.59
CA GLY A 67 -11.98 -7.69 22.18
C GLY A 67 -11.83 -7.61 20.66
N LYS A 68 -12.74 -8.26 19.91
CA LYS A 68 -12.77 -8.14 18.46
C LYS A 68 -13.07 -6.71 18.01
N ARG A 69 -14.03 -6.04 18.66
CA ARG A 69 -14.35 -4.65 18.35
C ARG A 69 -13.14 -3.75 18.52
N ASN A 70 -12.41 -3.88 19.64
CA ASN A 70 -11.21 -3.11 19.92
C ASN A 70 -10.11 -3.37 18.88
N ALA A 71 -9.89 -4.63 18.50
CA ALA A 71 -8.92 -4.99 17.46
C ALA A 71 -9.26 -4.40 16.08
N TRP A 72 -10.54 -4.42 15.70
CA TRP A 72 -11.01 -3.77 14.47
C TRP A 72 -10.90 -2.26 14.53
N GLU A 73 -11.26 -1.65 15.66
CA GLU A 73 -11.19 -0.20 15.85
C GLU A 73 -9.74 0.29 15.77
N TYR A 74 -8.82 -0.42 16.41
CA TYR A 74 -7.40 -0.15 16.27
C TYR A 74 -6.97 -0.22 14.79
N TYR A 75 -7.26 -1.32 14.10
CA TYR A 75 -6.87 -1.50 12.71
C TYR A 75 -7.41 -0.43 11.76
N VAL A 76 -8.69 -0.09 11.85
CA VAL A 76 -9.27 0.91 10.93
C VAL A 76 -8.73 2.32 11.18
N ASN A 77 -8.34 2.64 12.41
CA ASN A 77 -7.68 3.90 12.72
C ASN A 77 -6.24 3.93 12.19
N GLU A 78 -5.49 2.82 12.28
CA GLU A 78 -4.16 2.74 11.66
C GLU A 78 -4.24 2.85 10.13
N VAL A 79 -5.23 2.22 9.48
CA VAL A 79 -5.48 2.40 8.04
C VAL A 79 -5.83 3.85 7.70
N HIS A 80 -6.58 4.54 8.56
CA HIS A 80 -6.89 5.95 8.37
C HIS A 80 -5.63 6.83 8.46
N GLU A 81 -4.71 6.54 9.37
CA GLU A 81 -3.42 7.24 9.42
C GLU A 81 -2.55 6.95 8.18
N MET A 82 -2.57 5.70 7.69
CA MET A 82 -1.91 5.35 6.41
C MET A 82 -2.50 6.13 5.23
N ASP A 83 -3.82 6.33 5.19
CA ASP A 83 -4.48 7.15 4.16
C ASP A 83 -4.02 8.62 4.21
N LYS A 84 -3.88 9.18 5.41
CA LYS A 84 -3.30 10.52 5.61
C LYS A 84 -1.87 10.60 5.09
N PHE A 85 -1.03 9.59 5.39
CA PHE A 85 0.33 9.49 4.87
C PHE A 85 0.34 9.46 3.33
N VAL A 86 -0.52 8.67 2.71
CA VAL A 86 -0.64 8.61 1.24
C VAL A 86 -0.97 9.97 0.65
N GLY A 87 -1.92 10.70 1.25
CA GLY A 87 -2.24 12.08 0.85
C GLY A 87 -1.03 13.01 0.93
N GLN A 88 -0.30 12.98 2.05
CA GLN A 88 0.92 13.79 2.25
C GLN A 88 2.02 13.44 1.23
N LEU A 89 2.18 12.16 0.91
CA LEU A 89 3.15 11.73 -0.09
C LEU A 89 2.78 12.22 -1.49
N ILE A 90 1.51 12.15 -1.88
CA ILE A 90 1.01 12.67 -3.14
C ILE A 90 1.27 14.18 -3.22
N ASP A 91 0.92 14.93 -2.19
CA ASP A 91 1.15 16.38 -2.13
C ASP A 91 2.64 16.72 -2.29
N ALA A 92 3.52 15.97 -1.64
CA ALA A 92 4.97 16.18 -1.74
C ALA A 92 5.50 15.87 -3.16
N ILE A 93 5.02 14.81 -3.79
CA ILE A 93 5.36 14.46 -5.18
C ILE A 93 4.86 15.53 -6.15
N GLU A 94 3.65 16.02 -5.98
CA GLU A 94 3.10 17.10 -6.82
C GLU A 94 3.91 18.39 -6.67
N GLN A 95 4.29 18.75 -5.45
CA GLN A 95 5.13 19.92 -5.18
C GLN A 95 6.53 19.80 -5.79
N ARG A 96 7.10 18.57 -5.83
CA ARG A 96 8.38 18.31 -6.49
C ARG A 96 8.27 18.54 -8.00
N GLY A 97 7.14 18.22 -8.61
CA GLY A 97 6.83 18.49 -10.03
C GLY A 97 7.56 17.59 -11.03
N GLU A 98 8.24 16.55 -10.57
CA GLU A 98 8.88 15.57 -11.45
C GLU A 98 7.90 14.49 -11.91
N PRO A 99 8.01 14.00 -13.17
CA PRO A 99 7.20 12.88 -13.65
C PRO A 99 7.31 11.66 -12.74
N THR A 100 6.21 11.27 -12.12
CA THR A 100 6.20 10.21 -11.11
C THR A 100 5.02 9.26 -11.30
N VAL A 101 5.28 7.97 -11.13
CA VAL A 101 4.27 6.92 -10.97
C VAL A 101 4.41 6.33 -9.57
N LEU A 102 3.33 6.33 -8.83
CA LEU A 102 3.25 5.81 -7.47
C LEU A 102 2.37 4.57 -7.44
N VAL A 103 2.87 3.50 -6.86
CA VAL A 103 2.15 2.22 -6.77
C VAL A 103 1.95 1.85 -5.31
N PHE A 104 0.69 1.73 -4.91
CA PHE A 104 0.31 1.19 -3.61
C PHE A 104 -0.28 -0.19 -3.77
N TYR A 105 0.08 -1.09 -2.90
CA TYR A 105 -0.56 -2.40 -2.81
C TYR A 105 -0.42 -2.99 -1.41
N GLY A 106 -1.46 -3.72 -0.98
CA GLY A 106 -1.35 -4.52 0.23
C GLY A 106 -0.64 -5.82 -0.06
N ASP A 107 0.25 -6.24 0.79
CA ASP A 107 0.95 -7.53 0.69
C ASP A 107 0.06 -8.69 1.18
N HIS A 108 -0.76 -8.46 2.21
CA HIS A 108 -1.73 -9.42 2.73
C HIS A 108 -2.89 -8.73 3.48
N LEU A 109 -3.91 -9.50 3.84
CA LEU A 109 -5.01 -9.04 4.68
C LEU A 109 -4.60 -8.98 6.16
N PRO A 110 -5.29 -8.17 7.00
CA PRO A 110 -5.03 -8.10 8.43
C PRO A 110 -5.32 -9.42 9.14
N THR A 111 -4.58 -9.72 10.21
CA THR A 111 -4.76 -10.94 11.03
C THR A 111 -5.91 -10.78 12.04
N LEU A 112 -7.11 -10.46 11.54
CA LEU A 112 -8.34 -10.24 12.33
C LEU A 112 -9.30 -11.42 12.32
N GLY A 113 -8.80 -12.62 11.99
CA GLY A 113 -9.61 -13.85 11.96
C GLY A 113 -10.61 -13.90 10.80
N LEU A 114 -10.33 -13.19 9.71
CA LEU A 114 -11.16 -13.23 8.50
C LEU A 114 -11.15 -14.60 7.86
N GLU A 115 -12.32 -15.06 7.45
CA GLU A 115 -12.51 -16.26 6.63
C GLU A 115 -12.96 -15.87 5.21
N ALA A 116 -12.78 -16.76 4.24
CA ALA A 116 -13.21 -16.50 2.86
C ALA A 116 -14.69 -16.10 2.73
N LYS A 117 -15.55 -16.64 3.61
CA LYS A 117 -16.99 -16.31 3.64
C LYS A 117 -17.27 -14.83 4.00
N ASP A 118 -16.36 -14.19 4.77
CA ASP A 118 -16.51 -12.82 5.24
C ASP A 118 -16.11 -11.80 4.17
N LEU A 119 -15.39 -12.24 3.14
CA LEU A 119 -14.88 -11.41 2.08
C LEU A 119 -15.82 -11.40 0.87
N LYS A 120 -16.00 -10.21 0.28
CA LYS A 120 -16.78 -10.03 -0.96
C LYS A 120 -16.24 -10.89 -2.10
N GLY A 121 -14.93 -10.98 -2.27
CA GLY A 121 -14.25 -11.75 -3.31
C GLY A 121 -14.13 -13.25 -3.01
N LYS A 122 -14.43 -13.68 -1.77
CA LYS A 122 -14.26 -15.07 -1.29
C LYS A 122 -12.82 -15.62 -1.35
N TYR A 123 -11.81 -14.76 -1.47
CA TYR A 123 -10.41 -15.12 -1.53
C TYR A 123 -9.60 -14.42 -0.45
N LEU A 124 -8.91 -15.18 0.41
CA LEU A 124 -8.10 -14.65 1.52
C LEU A 124 -6.77 -14.02 1.07
N TYR A 125 -6.32 -14.32 -0.14
CA TYR A 125 -5.01 -13.88 -0.64
C TYR A 125 -5.10 -12.73 -1.65
N ASN A 126 -6.31 -12.17 -1.83
CA ASN A 126 -6.48 -11.00 -2.67
C ASN A 126 -6.37 -9.74 -1.85
N THR A 127 -5.56 -8.80 -2.33
CA THR A 127 -5.43 -7.45 -1.82
C THR A 127 -5.76 -6.44 -2.91
N ASN A 128 -5.79 -5.17 -2.57
CA ASN A 128 -5.99 -4.10 -3.55
C ASN A 128 -4.65 -3.50 -3.96
N TYR A 129 -4.61 -2.95 -5.18
CA TYR A 129 -3.51 -2.09 -5.63
C TYR A 129 -4.08 -0.84 -6.28
N VAL A 130 -3.30 0.22 -6.26
CA VAL A 130 -3.58 1.48 -6.96
C VAL A 130 -2.31 1.92 -7.68
N ILE A 131 -2.46 2.35 -8.92
CA ILE A 131 -1.42 3.04 -9.67
C ILE A 131 -1.90 4.47 -9.84
N TRP A 132 -1.18 5.41 -9.25
CA TRP A 132 -1.37 6.85 -9.35
C TRP A 132 -0.19 7.47 -10.09
N ASP A 133 -0.42 8.53 -10.83
CA ASP A 133 0.62 9.26 -11.54
C ASP A 133 0.27 10.75 -11.68
N ASN A 134 1.30 11.58 -11.90
CA ASN A 134 1.16 13.01 -12.23
C ASN A 134 1.46 13.33 -13.69
N ILE A 135 1.50 12.31 -14.57
CA ILE A 135 1.82 12.45 -15.99
C ILE A 135 0.64 12.24 -16.93
N GLY A 136 -0.55 11.94 -16.38
CA GLY A 136 -1.80 11.82 -17.12
C GLY A 136 -2.00 10.48 -17.81
N LEU A 137 -1.57 9.39 -17.23
CA LEU A 137 -1.84 8.04 -17.73
C LEU A 137 -3.35 7.75 -17.70
N GLU A 138 -3.84 7.03 -18.70
CA GLU A 138 -5.24 6.62 -18.74
C GLU A 138 -5.58 5.71 -17.55
N LYS A 139 -6.69 6.02 -16.86
CA LYS A 139 -7.21 5.15 -15.79
C LYS A 139 -7.62 3.80 -16.35
N LYS A 140 -7.11 2.73 -15.74
CA LYS A 140 -7.38 1.37 -16.17
C LYS A 140 -7.54 0.46 -14.96
N ASP A 141 -8.74 -0.03 -14.73
CA ASP A 141 -9.05 -0.98 -13.67
C ASP A 141 -8.85 -2.42 -14.17
N GLY A 142 -8.37 -3.30 -13.31
CA GLY A 142 -8.17 -4.71 -13.64
C GLY A 142 -7.64 -5.55 -12.48
N ASN A 143 -7.77 -6.84 -12.60
CA ASN A 143 -7.18 -7.80 -11.68
C ASN A 143 -5.88 -8.32 -12.27
N ILE A 144 -4.81 -8.25 -11.49
CA ILE A 144 -3.49 -8.77 -11.86
C ILE A 144 -2.89 -9.55 -10.68
N ALA A 145 -1.96 -10.42 -10.95
CA ALA A 145 -1.16 -11.04 -9.89
C ALA A 145 -0.08 -10.06 -9.41
N ALA A 146 0.29 -10.14 -8.13
CA ALA A 146 1.27 -9.21 -7.53
C ALA A 146 2.57 -9.11 -8.35
N TYR A 147 3.09 -10.23 -8.87
CA TYR A 147 4.30 -10.25 -9.69
C TYR A 147 4.14 -9.60 -11.08
N GLN A 148 2.93 -9.21 -11.47
CA GLN A 148 2.65 -8.52 -12.74
C GLN A 148 2.58 -7.01 -12.58
N ILE A 149 2.53 -6.48 -11.36
CA ILE A 149 2.33 -5.05 -11.10
C ILE A 149 3.35 -4.20 -11.86
N MET A 150 4.64 -4.51 -11.76
CA MET A 150 5.68 -3.74 -12.45
C MET A 150 5.62 -3.88 -13.97
N ALA A 151 5.22 -5.05 -14.48
CA ALA A 151 5.00 -5.22 -15.92
C ALA A 151 3.83 -4.38 -16.44
N GLU A 152 2.76 -4.22 -15.65
CA GLU A 152 1.65 -3.33 -15.95
C GLU A 152 2.07 -1.86 -15.93
N VAL A 153 2.85 -1.44 -14.92
CA VAL A 153 3.39 -0.07 -14.85
C VAL A 153 4.25 0.25 -16.08
N PHE A 154 5.20 -0.63 -16.42
CA PHE A 154 6.06 -0.42 -17.57
C PHE A 154 5.30 -0.42 -18.90
N ASP A 155 4.27 -1.24 -19.04
CA ASP A 155 3.41 -1.21 -20.22
C ASP A 155 2.64 0.11 -20.37
N ARG A 156 2.15 0.67 -19.26
CA ARG A 156 1.50 1.99 -19.25
C ARG A 156 2.46 3.13 -19.61
N LEU A 157 3.74 2.97 -19.32
CA LEU A 157 4.81 3.91 -19.65
C LEU A 157 5.44 3.68 -21.03
N ASP A 158 4.91 2.74 -21.82
CA ASP A 158 5.47 2.32 -23.13
C ASP A 158 6.92 1.79 -23.00
N ILE A 159 7.25 1.18 -21.87
CA ILE A 159 8.55 0.57 -21.59
C ILE A 159 8.47 -0.94 -21.85
N HIS A 160 9.09 -1.40 -22.92
CA HIS A 160 9.07 -2.82 -23.34
C HIS A 160 10.47 -3.46 -23.30
N THR A 161 11.24 -3.14 -22.27
CA THR A 161 12.59 -3.66 -22.03
C THR A 161 12.62 -4.60 -20.83
N GLY A 162 13.66 -5.44 -20.73
CA GLY A 162 13.78 -6.43 -19.67
C GLY A 162 12.99 -7.71 -19.95
N THR A 163 13.67 -8.85 -19.87
CA THR A 163 13.12 -10.15 -20.30
C THR A 163 11.84 -10.53 -19.57
N ILE A 164 11.81 -10.39 -18.24
CA ILE A 164 10.67 -10.82 -17.43
C ILE A 164 9.45 -9.90 -17.63
N PHE A 165 9.65 -8.59 -17.69
CA PHE A 165 8.57 -7.64 -17.89
C PHE A 165 7.94 -7.79 -19.28
N ASN A 166 8.78 -7.91 -20.32
CA ASN A 166 8.33 -8.13 -21.67
C ASN A 166 7.58 -9.46 -21.83
N TYR A 167 8.06 -10.53 -21.18
CA TYR A 167 7.33 -11.80 -21.11
C TYR A 167 5.93 -11.62 -20.52
N HIS A 168 5.80 -10.94 -19.39
CA HIS A 168 4.51 -10.69 -18.74
C HIS A 168 3.60 -9.80 -19.60
N GLN A 169 4.12 -8.75 -20.21
CA GLN A 169 3.35 -7.87 -21.12
C GLN A 169 2.78 -8.64 -22.31
N GLN A 170 3.57 -9.51 -22.94
CA GLN A 170 3.14 -10.30 -24.10
C GLN A 170 2.18 -11.44 -23.76
N ARG A 171 2.35 -12.06 -22.60
CA ARG A 171 1.60 -13.27 -22.21
C ARG A 171 0.31 -13.00 -21.47
N ARG A 172 0.13 -11.85 -20.84
CA ARG A 172 -1.04 -11.56 -19.99
C ARG A 172 -2.40 -11.70 -20.69
N GLN A 173 -2.45 -11.63 -22.01
CA GLN A 173 -3.66 -11.81 -22.80
C GLN A 173 -3.87 -13.25 -23.28
N THR A 174 -2.98 -14.17 -22.98
CA THR A 174 -3.11 -15.57 -23.38
C THR A 174 -3.87 -16.38 -22.35
N LYS A 175 -4.75 -17.28 -22.82
CA LYS A 175 -5.59 -18.13 -21.94
C LYS A 175 -4.81 -18.96 -20.92
N ASN A 176 -3.60 -19.33 -21.23
CA ASN A 176 -2.76 -20.23 -20.42
C ASN A 176 -1.55 -19.51 -19.83
N TYR A 177 -1.69 -18.25 -19.55
CA TYR A 177 -0.58 -17.42 -19.07
C TYR A 177 -0.01 -17.89 -17.73
N LEU A 178 -0.83 -18.51 -16.87
CA LEU A 178 -0.47 -18.99 -15.53
C LEU A 178 -0.65 -20.51 -15.37
N ALA A 179 -0.82 -21.24 -16.45
CA ALA A 179 -0.94 -22.69 -16.42
C ALA A 179 0.42 -23.37 -16.48
#